data_d633d2401d4a770e1e6f5780edd51aac
#
_entry.id   d633d2401d4a770e1e6f5780edd51aac
#
_cell.length_a   1.000
_cell.length_b   1.000
_cell.length_c   1.000
_cell.angle_alpha   90.00
_cell.angle_beta   90.00
_cell.angle_gamma   90.00
#
_symmetry.space_group_name_H-M   'P 1'
#
loop_
_entity.id
_entity.type
_entity.pdbx_description
1 polymer ?
#
loop_
_entity_poly.entity_id
_entity_poly.type
_entity_poly.pdbx_seq_one_letter_code
_entity_poly.pdbx_strand_id
1 'polypeptide(L)'
;MTRRIDILGAGLSGLSAATILAHQGYEVHVHEIRKDSGARFDGDFQGIENWTSDTDFFDEMRGWGLDPDEFKSDAFSIIDLIHPDDEISNPVTNGVAFRVVERGTDEHCIDQGFKRMALAAGANIHYE
;
A
#
# COMPACT_ATOMS: atom_id res chain seq x y z
N MET A 1 6.39 3.46 -30.45
CA MET A 1 5.50 4.47 -29.80
C MET A 1 5.22 3.99 -28.40
N THR A 2 5.61 4.78 -27.40
CA THR A 2 5.24 4.51 -25.99
C THR A 2 3.75 4.77 -25.83
N ARG A 3 3.03 3.81 -25.23
CA ARG A 3 1.60 3.99 -24.95
C ARG A 3 1.44 4.79 -23.66
N ARG A 4 0.65 5.86 -23.74
CA ARG A 4 0.27 6.66 -22.57
C ARG A 4 -0.91 6.02 -21.85
N ILE A 5 -0.84 6.03 -20.52
CA ILE A 5 -1.90 5.59 -19.61
C ILE A 5 -2.15 6.72 -18.61
N ASP A 6 -3.40 7.12 -18.50
CA ASP A 6 -3.86 8.08 -17.50
C ASP A 6 -4.63 7.31 -16.39
N ILE A 7 -4.23 7.53 -15.13
CA ILE A 7 -4.80 6.90 -13.92
C ILE A 7 -5.47 8.00 -13.10
N LEU A 8 -6.70 7.79 -12.68
CA LEU A 8 -7.43 8.73 -11.83
C LEU A 8 -7.35 8.30 -10.36
N GLY A 9 -6.70 9.13 -9.55
CA GLY A 9 -6.48 8.96 -8.12
C GLY A 9 -5.08 8.44 -7.77
N ALA A 10 -4.37 9.19 -6.90
CA ALA A 10 -3.07 8.82 -6.34
C ALA A 10 -3.22 8.15 -4.96
N GLY A 11 -4.21 7.27 -4.81
CA GLY A 11 -4.31 6.34 -3.70
C GLY A 11 -3.45 5.09 -3.92
N LEU A 12 -3.42 4.17 -2.95
CA LEU A 12 -2.55 2.97 -3.01
C LEU A 12 -2.75 2.17 -4.29
N SER A 13 -3.99 1.94 -4.73
CA SER A 13 -4.29 1.18 -5.96
C SER A 13 -3.78 1.88 -7.21
N GLY A 14 -4.01 3.20 -7.33
CA GLY A 14 -3.55 3.99 -8.47
C GLY A 14 -2.02 4.06 -8.54
N LEU A 15 -1.36 4.25 -7.40
CA LEU A 15 0.10 4.31 -7.32
C LEU A 15 0.75 2.94 -7.56
N SER A 16 0.14 1.84 -7.10
CA SER A 16 0.58 0.48 -7.44
C SER A 16 0.53 0.23 -8.94
N ALA A 17 -0.62 0.53 -9.57
CA ALA A 17 -0.78 0.39 -11.01
C ALA A 17 0.23 1.26 -11.77
N ALA A 18 0.42 2.52 -11.32
CA ALA A 18 1.38 3.44 -11.92
C ALA A 18 2.82 2.89 -11.87
N THR A 19 3.24 2.35 -10.73
CA THR A 19 4.57 1.76 -10.55
C THR A 19 4.78 0.59 -11.50
N ILE A 20 3.85 -0.36 -11.51
CA ILE A 20 3.94 -1.58 -12.32
C ILE A 20 3.94 -1.25 -13.81
N LEU A 21 3.04 -0.37 -14.26
CA LEU A 21 2.93 0.00 -15.67
C LEU A 21 4.13 0.81 -16.14
N ALA A 22 4.66 1.70 -15.31
CA ALA A 22 5.87 2.46 -15.63
C ALA A 22 7.10 1.53 -15.77
N HIS A 23 7.25 0.53 -14.91
CA HIS A 23 8.29 -0.50 -15.05
C HIS A 23 8.15 -1.31 -16.35
N GLN A 24 6.96 -1.44 -16.88
CA GLN A 24 6.71 -2.10 -18.18
C GLN A 24 6.92 -1.16 -19.39
N GLY A 25 7.37 0.07 -19.15
CA GLY A 25 7.71 1.03 -20.21
C GLY A 25 6.52 1.83 -20.75
N TYR A 26 5.39 1.87 -20.05
CA TYR A 26 4.30 2.78 -20.39
C TYR A 26 4.63 4.21 -19.91
N GLU A 27 4.14 5.21 -20.65
CA GLU A 27 4.11 6.59 -20.19
C GLU A 27 2.90 6.78 -19.28
N VAL A 28 3.13 6.87 -17.96
CA VAL A 28 2.06 6.87 -16.97
C VAL A 28 1.87 8.27 -16.38
N HIS A 29 0.61 8.72 -16.38
CA HIS A 29 0.17 9.96 -15.76
C HIS A 29 -0.91 9.65 -14.73
N VAL A 30 -0.66 10.01 -13.46
CA VAL A 30 -1.62 9.89 -12.36
C VAL A 30 -2.21 11.27 -12.08
N HIS A 31 -3.52 11.38 -12.01
CA HIS A 31 -4.23 12.63 -11.72
C HIS A 31 -4.91 12.52 -10.36
N GLU A 32 -4.56 13.41 -9.43
CA GLU A 32 -5.12 13.44 -8.08
C GLU A 32 -5.74 14.81 -7.79
N ILE A 33 -7.00 14.80 -7.33
CA ILE A 33 -7.78 16.00 -7.01
C ILE A 33 -7.31 16.68 -5.71
N ARG A 34 -6.58 15.96 -4.86
CA ARG A 34 -6.03 16.52 -3.64
C ARG A 34 -4.59 16.98 -3.85
N LYS A 35 -4.13 17.81 -2.93
CA LYS A 35 -2.78 18.41 -2.97
C LYS A 35 -1.64 17.42 -2.75
N ASP A 36 -1.93 16.20 -2.24
CA ASP A 36 -0.94 15.15 -2.07
C ASP A 36 -1.60 13.76 -1.97
N SER A 37 -0.81 12.70 -2.19
CA SER A 37 -1.18 11.33 -1.90
C SER A 37 -1.34 11.13 -0.40
N GLY A 38 -2.43 10.48 0.02
CA GLY A 38 -2.74 10.32 1.44
C GLY A 38 -3.39 11.54 2.11
N ALA A 39 -3.54 12.68 1.44
CA ALA A 39 -4.11 13.91 2.01
C ALA A 39 -5.58 13.80 2.50
N ARG A 40 -6.21 12.66 2.28
CA ARG A 40 -7.52 12.30 2.84
C ARG A 40 -7.42 11.86 4.30
N PHE A 41 -6.28 11.37 4.73
CA PHE A 41 -6.04 10.76 6.03
C PHE A 41 -5.23 11.71 6.92
N ASP A 42 -5.36 11.56 8.23
CA ASP A 42 -4.69 12.38 9.25
C ASP A 42 -4.01 11.47 10.28
N GLY A 43 -3.11 10.60 9.81
CA GLY A 43 -2.43 9.62 10.67
C GLY A 43 -3.29 8.41 11.05
N ASP A 44 -4.28 8.07 10.22
CA ASP A 44 -5.12 6.90 10.46
C ASP A 44 -4.30 5.60 10.33
N PHE A 45 -4.57 4.63 11.20
CA PHE A 45 -3.98 3.30 11.09
C PHE A 45 -4.83 2.38 10.22
N GLN A 46 -4.15 1.54 9.43
CA GLN A 46 -4.78 0.51 8.62
C GLN A 46 -4.07 -0.83 8.80
N GLY A 47 -4.85 -1.90 8.99
CA GLY A 47 -4.35 -3.26 8.98
C GLY A 47 -4.22 -3.80 7.56
N ILE A 48 -3.11 -4.46 7.29
CA ILE A 48 -2.89 -5.28 6.09
C ILE A 48 -2.92 -6.73 6.55
N GLU A 49 -3.92 -7.45 6.11
CA GLU A 49 -4.12 -8.86 6.41
C GLU A 49 -3.04 -9.73 5.77
N ASN A 50 -2.62 -10.78 6.46
CA ASN A 50 -1.56 -11.68 6.00
C ASN A 50 -1.85 -13.17 6.31
N TRP A 51 -3.09 -13.54 6.65
CA TRP A 51 -3.44 -14.92 7.03
C TRP A 51 -4.29 -15.68 6.01
N THR A 52 -4.80 -15.01 4.97
CA THR A 52 -5.64 -15.64 3.94
C THR A 52 -4.86 -16.23 2.79
N SER A 53 -3.56 -15.96 2.71
CA SER A 53 -2.65 -16.49 1.69
C SER A 53 -1.52 -17.28 2.35
N ASP A 54 -1.03 -18.31 1.66
CA ASP A 54 0.16 -19.07 2.07
C ASP A 54 1.46 -18.28 1.88
N THR A 55 1.42 -17.19 1.09
CA THR A 55 2.55 -16.31 0.83
C THR A 55 2.41 -15.03 1.65
N ASP A 56 3.49 -14.58 2.28
CA ASP A 56 3.52 -13.26 2.95
C ASP A 56 3.23 -12.15 1.95
N PHE A 57 2.31 -11.25 2.29
CA PHE A 57 1.88 -10.17 1.40
C PHE A 57 3.02 -9.26 0.97
N PHE A 58 4.02 -9.01 1.81
CA PHE A 58 5.19 -8.22 1.44
C PHE A 58 6.07 -8.94 0.42
N ASP A 59 6.12 -10.28 0.45
CA ASP A 59 6.82 -11.05 -0.57
C ASP A 59 6.05 -11.01 -1.90
N GLU A 60 4.71 -11.03 -1.86
CA GLU A 60 3.89 -10.78 -3.05
C GLU A 60 4.14 -9.38 -3.62
N MET A 61 4.16 -8.34 -2.78
CA MET A 61 4.49 -6.97 -3.21
C MET A 61 5.83 -6.90 -3.93
N ARG A 62 6.87 -7.51 -3.36
CA ARG A 62 8.19 -7.56 -4.01
C ARG A 62 8.14 -8.29 -5.35
N GLY A 63 7.35 -9.36 -5.45
CA GLY A 63 7.09 -10.07 -6.70
C GLY A 63 6.44 -9.20 -7.79
N TRP A 64 5.66 -8.19 -7.40
CA TRP A 64 5.06 -7.21 -8.31
C TRP A 64 5.97 -6.01 -8.60
N GLY A 65 7.16 -5.95 -8.00
CA GLY A 65 8.08 -4.81 -8.13
C GLY A 65 7.73 -3.63 -7.23
N LEU A 66 6.97 -3.88 -6.15
CA LEU A 66 6.67 -2.91 -5.10
C LEU A 66 7.54 -3.21 -3.88
N ASP A 67 8.20 -2.20 -3.35
CA ASP A 67 9.10 -2.35 -2.20
C ASP A 67 8.37 -1.98 -0.88
N PRO A 68 8.07 -2.96 0.01
CA PRO A 68 7.46 -2.67 1.29
C PRO A 68 8.38 -1.96 2.28
N ASP A 69 9.68 -1.85 2.00
CA ASP A 69 10.62 -1.11 2.84
C ASP A 69 10.56 0.41 2.62
N GLU A 70 9.76 0.86 1.64
CA GLU A 70 9.50 2.28 1.36
C GLU A 70 8.56 2.96 2.39
N PHE A 71 7.97 2.22 3.31
CA PHE A 71 7.10 2.77 4.35
C PHE A 71 7.25 2.00 5.66
N LYS A 72 6.84 2.63 6.77
CA LYS A 72 6.86 1.98 8.08
C LYS A 72 5.67 1.02 8.24
N SER A 73 5.94 -0.15 8.80
CA SER A 73 4.91 -1.11 9.22
C SER A 73 5.32 -1.82 10.50
N ASP A 74 4.33 -2.13 11.33
CA ASP A 74 4.52 -2.95 12.53
C ASP A 74 3.82 -4.31 12.32
N ALA A 75 4.55 -5.40 12.55
CA ALA A 75 4.08 -6.76 12.32
C ALA A 75 3.53 -7.39 13.60
N PHE A 76 2.39 -8.07 13.49
CA PHE A 76 1.72 -8.76 14.58
C PHE A 76 1.44 -10.22 14.20
N SER A 77 1.70 -11.13 15.12
CA SER A 77 1.48 -12.57 14.96
C SER A 77 0.31 -13.11 15.77
N ILE A 78 -0.31 -12.29 16.60
CA ILE A 78 -1.41 -12.69 17.48
C ILE A 78 -2.64 -11.83 17.17
N ILE A 79 -3.78 -12.48 17.03
CA ILE A 79 -5.09 -11.83 16.88
C ILE A 79 -6.02 -12.44 17.93
N ASP A 80 -6.66 -11.58 18.72
CA ASP A 80 -7.74 -11.98 19.61
C ASP A 80 -9.08 -11.67 18.93
N LEU A 81 -9.87 -12.71 18.66
CA LEU A 81 -11.24 -12.56 18.21
C LEU A 81 -12.15 -12.64 19.44
N ILE A 82 -12.82 -11.54 19.75
CA ILE A 82 -13.77 -11.45 20.86
C ILE A 82 -15.17 -11.68 20.30
N HIS A 83 -15.83 -12.73 20.76
CA HIS A 83 -17.19 -13.07 20.38
C HIS A 83 -18.21 -12.27 21.21
N PRO A 84 -19.47 -12.16 20.76
CA PRO A 84 -20.51 -11.42 21.49
C PRO A 84 -20.86 -11.99 22.89
N ASP A 85 -20.46 -13.21 23.18
CA ASP A 85 -20.61 -13.91 24.47
C ASP A 85 -19.35 -13.83 25.37
N ASP A 86 -18.43 -12.91 25.04
CA ASP A 86 -17.13 -12.68 25.69
C ASP A 86 -16.15 -13.87 25.58
N GLU A 87 -16.42 -14.85 24.73
CA GLU A 87 -15.42 -15.87 24.42
C GLU A 87 -14.30 -15.25 23.56
N ILE A 88 -13.06 -15.62 23.87
CA ILE A 88 -11.87 -15.18 23.11
C ILE A 88 -11.32 -16.37 22.36
N SER A 89 -11.16 -16.23 21.05
CA SER A 89 -10.44 -17.21 20.24
C SER A 89 -9.18 -16.60 19.63
N ASN A 90 -8.07 -17.32 19.74
CA ASN A 90 -6.77 -16.94 19.20
C ASN A 90 -6.46 -17.85 18.02
N PRO A 91 -6.81 -17.48 16.78
CA PRO A 91 -6.38 -18.26 15.63
C PRO A 91 -4.86 -18.23 15.55
N VAL A 92 -4.26 -19.42 15.61
CA VAL A 92 -2.81 -19.59 15.52
C VAL A 92 -2.40 -19.28 14.07
N THR A 93 -1.58 -18.26 13.89
CA THR A 93 -0.95 -17.96 12.59
C THR A 93 0.52 -18.37 12.64
N ASN A 94 0.99 -19.05 11.61
CA ASN A 94 2.39 -19.35 11.43
C ASN A 94 3.08 -18.12 10.84
N GLY A 95 3.64 -17.26 11.69
CA GLY A 95 4.34 -16.05 11.25
C GLY A 95 3.55 -14.76 11.49
N VAL A 96 3.64 -13.82 10.56
CA VAL A 96 2.94 -12.53 10.64
C VAL A 96 1.48 -12.71 10.27
N ALA A 97 0.57 -12.39 11.19
CA ALA A 97 -0.86 -12.44 10.95
C ALA A 97 -1.34 -11.20 10.21
N PHE A 98 -0.89 -10.04 10.62
CA PHE A 98 -1.19 -8.78 9.95
C PHE A 98 -0.09 -7.74 10.22
N ARG A 99 -0.09 -6.70 9.41
CA ARG A 99 0.78 -5.54 9.59
C ARG A 99 -0.07 -4.30 9.75
N VAL A 100 0.35 -3.41 10.63
CA VAL A 100 -0.28 -2.10 10.80
C VAL A 100 0.59 -1.05 10.12
N VAL A 101 -0.03 -0.23 9.30
CA VAL A 101 0.58 0.90 8.59
C VAL A 101 -0.15 2.18 8.93
N GLU A 102 0.55 3.29 8.86
CA GLU A 102 -0.05 4.62 8.97
C GLU A 102 -0.40 5.17 7.58
N ARG A 103 -1.56 5.82 7.50
CA ARG A 103 -2.06 6.50 6.30
C ARG A 103 -1.87 7.99 6.45
N GLY A 104 -1.50 8.69 5.40
CA GLY A 104 -1.36 10.14 5.46
C GLY A 104 -0.23 10.68 4.57
N THR A 105 0.14 11.94 4.86
CA THR A 105 1.15 12.68 4.09
C THR A 105 2.54 12.69 4.72
N ASP A 106 2.71 12.10 5.91
CA ASP A 106 4.01 12.00 6.55
C ASP A 106 4.91 11.00 5.80
N GLU A 107 6.21 11.25 5.80
CA GLU A 107 7.19 10.51 5.02
C GLU A 107 7.15 8.99 5.23
N HIS A 108 6.86 8.56 6.46
CA HIS A 108 6.81 7.15 6.83
C HIS A 108 5.48 6.45 6.48
N CYS A 109 4.44 7.21 6.08
CA CYS A 109 3.14 6.66 5.73
C CYS A 109 3.20 5.81 4.47
N ILE A 110 2.34 4.80 4.39
CA ILE A 110 2.26 3.91 3.21
C ILE A 110 1.91 4.68 1.94
N ASP A 111 1.06 5.72 2.02
CA ASP A 111 0.70 6.54 0.86
C ASP A 111 1.93 7.23 0.25
N GLN A 112 2.83 7.74 1.09
CA GLN A 112 4.06 8.39 0.64
C GLN A 112 5.09 7.37 0.13
N GLY A 113 5.17 6.18 0.72
CA GLY A 113 5.99 5.08 0.20
C GLY A 113 5.58 4.69 -1.23
N PHE A 114 4.29 4.49 -1.46
CA PHE A 114 3.77 4.18 -2.81
C PHE A 114 3.98 5.33 -3.80
N LYS A 115 3.85 6.58 -3.35
CA LYS A 115 4.17 7.76 -4.17
C LYS A 115 5.65 7.75 -4.61
N ARG A 116 6.57 7.48 -3.69
CA ARG A 116 8.00 7.38 -4.02
C ARG A 116 8.28 6.28 -5.03
N MET A 117 7.70 5.10 -4.86
CA MET A 117 7.84 4.00 -5.81
C MET A 117 7.35 4.37 -7.21
N ALA A 118 6.18 5.00 -7.33
CA ALA A 118 5.63 5.41 -8.62
C ALA A 118 6.52 6.46 -9.32
N LEU A 119 7.01 7.46 -8.58
CA LEU A 119 7.92 8.48 -9.11
C LEU A 119 9.26 7.86 -9.53
N ALA A 120 9.83 6.97 -8.73
CA ALA A 120 11.08 6.28 -9.04
C ALA A 120 10.95 5.37 -10.28
N ALA A 121 9.77 4.78 -10.51
CA ALA A 121 9.48 4.01 -11.72
C ALA A 121 9.29 4.88 -12.98
N GLY A 122 9.19 6.21 -12.82
CA GLY A 122 9.04 7.16 -13.92
C GLY A 122 7.60 7.60 -14.21
N ALA A 123 6.66 7.33 -13.33
CA ALA A 123 5.31 7.87 -13.43
C ALA A 123 5.28 9.39 -13.15
N ASN A 124 4.39 10.11 -13.83
CA ASN A 124 4.13 11.52 -13.58
C ASN A 124 2.87 11.67 -12.74
N ILE A 125 2.97 12.37 -11.60
CA ILE A 125 1.82 12.60 -10.72
C ILE A 125 1.44 14.07 -10.78
N HIS A 126 0.18 14.34 -11.10
CA HIS A 126 -0.40 15.66 -11.20
C HIS A 126 -1.39 15.86 -10.05
N TYR A 127 -1.11 16.85 -9.21
CA TYR A 127 -1.96 17.27 -8.09
C TYR A 127 -2.66 18.57 -8.40
N GLU A 128 -3.89 18.77 -7.87
CA GLU A 128 -4.61 20.06 -7.96
C GLU A 128 -4.34 21.00 -6.77
#